data_b450e6a70f53682d801e145da3988de3
#
_entry.id   b450e6a70f53682d801e145da3988de3
#
_cell.length_a   1.000
_cell.length_b   1.000
_cell.length_c   1.000
_cell.angle_alpha   90.00
_cell.angle_beta   90.00
_cell.angle_gamma   90.00
#
_symmetry.space_group_name_H-M   'P 1'
#
loop_
_entity.id
_entity.type
_entity.pdbx_description
1 polymer ?
#
loop_
_entity_poly.entity_id
_entity_poly.type
_entity_poly.pdbx_seq_one_letter_code
_entity_poly.pdbx_strand_id
1 'polypeptide(L)'
;AFWWPKAIQGRCRKLNFSTDAAYRFERGVDFQSNVDHMEYITRLILEICGTSETKVGPVVDEIEELPVREPVRMRADRCRKVIGADISDDKMAECFTRLGFSFKKEGNTFVVDAPSYRFDIDIEEDLIEEVARLYGYQNLTEIPPLARVAMLERSEAKLDRHELRKKMAGLGFQELINYSFISEDAEADFAEVKDPIKVLN
;
A
#
# COMPACT_ATOMS: atom_id res chain seq x y z
N ALA A 1 1.82 16.53 -15.56
CA ALA A 1 0.38 16.35 -15.74
C ALA A 1 -0.22 15.67 -14.50
N PHE A 2 -1.46 15.99 -14.17
CA PHE A 2 -2.23 15.39 -13.10
C PHE A 2 -3.49 14.72 -13.68
N TRP A 3 -3.84 13.55 -13.13
CA TRP A 3 -5.09 12.86 -13.39
C TRP A 3 -5.73 12.47 -12.06
N TRP A 4 -7.02 12.61 -11.95
CA TRP A 4 -7.75 12.11 -10.78
C TRP A 4 -7.50 10.62 -10.61
N PRO A 5 -6.95 10.16 -9.47
CA PRO A 5 -6.63 8.75 -9.26
C PRO A 5 -7.79 7.81 -9.56
N LYS A 6 -9.01 8.16 -9.11
CA LYS A 6 -10.23 7.35 -9.33
C LYS A 6 -10.59 7.22 -10.82
N ALA A 7 -10.19 8.16 -11.66
CA ALA A 7 -10.44 8.07 -13.10
C ALA A 7 -9.49 7.05 -13.79
N ILE A 8 -8.32 6.79 -13.20
CA ILE A 8 -7.31 5.89 -13.75
C ILE A 8 -7.37 4.50 -13.12
N GLN A 9 -7.78 4.39 -11.85
CA GLN A 9 -7.86 3.12 -11.13
C GLN A 9 -8.62 2.05 -11.93
N GLY A 10 -8.00 0.87 -12.08
CA GLY A 10 -8.57 -0.27 -12.79
C GLY A 10 -8.53 -0.19 -14.31
N ARG A 11 -8.08 0.92 -14.90
CA ARG A 11 -8.02 1.05 -16.37
C ARG A 11 -7.00 0.13 -17.00
N CYS A 12 -5.83 -0.01 -16.38
CA CYS A 12 -4.79 -0.94 -16.83
C CYS A 12 -5.32 -2.37 -16.91
N ARG A 13 -6.03 -2.81 -15.87
CA ARG A 13 -6.66 -4.14 -15.86
C ARG A 13 -7.72 -4.30 -16.96
N LYS A 14 -8.57 -3.26 -17.16
CA LYS A 14 -9.62 -3.30 -18.19
C LYS A 14 -9.05 -3.33 -19.61
N LEU A 15 -7.95 -2.63 -19.84
CA LEU A 15 -7.31 -2.50 -21.16
C LEU A 15 -6.20 -3.54 -21.38
N ASN A 16 -5.93 -4.38 -20.38
CA ASN A 16 -4.91 -5.42 -20.39
C ASN A 16 -3.50 -4.90 -20.74
N PHE A 17 -3.14 -3.71 -20.24
CA PHE A 17 -1.77 -3.22 -20.30
C PHE A 17 -1.43 -2.37 -19.07
N SER A 18 -0.16 -2.31 -18.72
CA SER A 18 0.35 -1.55 -17.60
C SER A 18 1.50 -0.63 -18.04
N THR A 19 1.53 0.58 -17.50
CA THR A 19 2.61 1.53 -17.71
C THR A 19 3.02 2.18 -16.37
N ASP A 20 4.26 2.62 -16.28
CA ASP A 20 4.74 3.39 -15.14
C ASP A 20 3.94 4.67 -14.89
N ALA A 21 3.50 5.31 -15.97
CA ALA A 21 2.66 6.49 -15.90
C ALA A 21 1.29 6.18 -15.27
N ALA A 22 0.63 5.11 -15.73
CA ALA A 22 -0.66 4.69 -15.19
C ALA A 22 -0.55 4.29 -13.71
N TYR A 23 0.53 3.57 -13.34
CA TYR A 23 0.83 3.20 -11.95
C TYR A 23 0.94 4.43 -11.04
N ARG A 24 1.59 5.51 -11.50
CA ARG A 24 1.71 6.75 -10.74
C ARG A 24 0.39 7.52 -10.69
N PHE A 25 -0.30 7.65 -11.83
CA PHE A 25 -1.56 8.39 -11.89
C PHE A 25 -2.67 7.76 -11.05
N GLU A 26 -2.74 6.42 -10.98
CA GLU A 26 -3.77 5.76 -10.16
C GLU A 26 -3.55 5.92 -8.64
N ARG A 27 -2.32 6.26 -8.22
CA ARG A 27 -1.97 6.54 -6.82
C ARG A 27 -1.95 8.02 -6.48
N GLY A 28 -1.99 8.87 -7.49
CA GLY A 28 -1.88 10.31 -7.37
C GLY A 28 -0.47 10.83 -7.68
N VAL A 29 -0.42 11.94 -8.36
CA VAL A 29 0.79 12.67 -8.71
C VAL A 29 0.74 14.04 -8.04
N ASP A 30 1.86 14.49 -7.52
CA ASP A 30 1.99 15.82 -6.93
C ASP A 30 1.65 16.91 -7.95
N PHE A 31 0.46 17.47 -7.82
CA PHE A 31 -0.04 18.48 -8.75
C PHE A 31 0.61 19.86 -8.53
N GLN A 32 1.20 20.11 -7.35
CA GLN A 32 1.87 21.38 -7.07
C GLN A 32 3.27 21.46 -7.69
N SER A 33 3.91 20.31 -7.91
CA SER A 33 5.28 20.26 -8.45
C SER A 33 5.36 20.18 -9.98
N ASN A 34 4.25 20.31 -10.70
CA ASN A 34 4.23 20.18 -12.16
C ASN A 34 5.14 21.20 -12.87
N VAL A 35 5.09 22.45 -12.44
CA VAL A 35 5.92 23.53 -13.03
C VAL A 35 7.39 23.30 -12.73
N ASP A 36 7.74 22.99 -11.47
CA ASP A 36 9.10 22.72 -11.05
C ASP A 36 9.73 21.55 -11.82
N HIS A 37 8.96 20.49 -12.02
CA HIS A 37 9.42 19.34 -12.81
C HIS A 37 9.59 19.68 -14.29
N MET A 38 8.71 20.51 -14.86
CA MET A 38 8.83 20.97 -16.23
C MET A 38 10.07 21.85 -16.41
N GLU A 39 10.33 22.78 -15.51
CA GLU A 39 11.53 23.61 -15.51
C GLU A 39 12.80 22.76 -15.34
N TYR A 40 12.76 21.76 -14.46
CA TYR A 40 13.88 20.83 -14.28
C TYR A 40 14.19 20.05 -15.57
N ILE A 41 13.17 19.49 -16.23
CA ILE A 41 13.33 18.79 -17.51
C ILE A 41 13.86 19.74 -18.59
N THR A 42 13.32 20.94 -18.67
CA THR A 42 13.77 21.97 -19.61
C THR A 42 15.24 22.30 -19.41
N ARG A 43 15.68 22.46 -18.16
CA ARG A 43 17.09 22.70 -17.83
C ARG A 43 17.98 21.54 -18.30
N LEU A 44 17.57 20.28 -18.06
CA LEU A 44 18.33 19.11 -18.52
C LEU A 44 18.43 19.06 -20.07
N ILE A 45 17.33 19.37 -20.76
CA ILE A 45 17.35 19.44 -22.25
C ILE A 45 18.33 20.50 -22.73
N LEU A 46 18.31 21.68 -22.12
CA LEU A 46 19.24 22.75 -22.45
C LEU A 46 20.71 22.37 -22.19
N GLU A 47 20.97 21.70 -21.09
CA GLU A 47 22.29 21.25 -20.67
C GLU A 47 22.87 20.21 -21.64
N ILE A 48 22.03 19.26 -22.10
CA ILE A 48 22.46 18.13 -22.93
C ILE A 48 22.45 18.48 -24.44
N CYS A 49 21.41 19.18 -24.89
CA CYS A 49 21.11 19.42 -26.29
C CYS A 49 21.17 20.90 -26.69
N GLY A 50 21.26 21.80 -25.69
CA GLY A 50 21.24 23.24 -25.97
C GLY A 50 22.50 23.76 -26.69
N THR A 51 22.30 24.80 -27.46
CA THR A 51 23.37 25.58 -28.11
C THR A 51 23.25 27.05 -27.71
N SER A 52 24.21 27.90 -28.09
CA SER A 52 24.15 29.35 -27.84
C SER A 52 22.91 30.04 -28.44
N GLU A 53 22.29 29.41 -29.44
CA GLU A 53 21.09 29.93 -30.12
C GLU A 53 19.78 29.37 -29.56
N THR A 54 19.86 28.37 -28.67
CA THR A 54 18.68 27.75 -28.11
C THR A 54 17.94 28.72 -27.19
N LYS A 55 16.65 28.90 -27.43
CA LYS A 55 15.77 29.76 -26.64
C LYS A 55 14.62 28.95 -26.09
N VAL A 56 14.19 29.29 -24.88
CA VAL A 56 13.02 28.70 -24.21
C VAL A 56 11.92 29.76 -24.10
N GLY A 57 10.71 29.39 -24.39
CA GLY A 57 9.53 30.24 -24.17
C GLY A 57 9.14 30.35 -22.71
N PRO A 58 8.20 31.23 -22.34
CA PRO A 58 7.67 31.30 -20.99
C PRO A 58 6.92 30.02 -20.65
N VAL A 59 6.88 29.71 -19.36
CA VAL A 59 6.01 28.64 -18.85
C VAL A 59 4.54 29.07 -19.01
N VAL A 60 3.74 28.17 -19.56
CA VAL A 60 2.28 28.30 -19.61
C VAL A 60 1.70 27.19 -18.74
N ASP A 61 1.02 27.58 -17.68
CA ASP A 61 0.34 26.66 -16.76
C ASP A 61 -1.13 27.01 -16.70
N GLU A 62 -1.96 26.15 -17.30
CA GLU A 62 -3.41 26.31 -17.30
C GLU A 62 -4.01 25.39 -16.26
N ILE A 63 -4.62 25.97 -15.24
CA ILE A 63 -5.25 25.30 -14.12
C ILE A 63 -6.76 25.46 -14.24
N GLU A 64 -7.46 24.35 -14.55
CA GLU A 64 -8.92 24.34 -14.56
C GLU A 64 -9.47 23.95 -13.19
N GLU A 65 -9.00 22.80 -12.64
CA GLU A 65 -9.50 22.27 -11.37
C GLU A 65 -8.37 21.57 -10.63
N LEU A 66 -8.10 21.99 -9.40
CA LEU A 66 -7.14 21.34 -8.49
C LEU A 66 -7.88 20.56 -7.42
N PRO A 67 -7.28 19.47 -6.91
CA PRO A 67 -7.81 18.76 -5.75
C PRO A 67 -7.91 19.68 -4.53
N VAL A 68 -9.09 19.79 -3.96
CA VAL A 68 -9.31 20.40 -2.64
C VAL A 68 -9.28 19.28 -1.62
N ARG A 69 -8.41 19.39 -0.62
CA ARG A 69 -8.26 18.41 0.43
C ARG A 69 -8.50 19.04 1.78
N GLU A 70 -9.36 18.42 2.56
CA GLU A 70 -9.63 18.84 3.92
C GLU A 70 -8.51 18.35 4.86
N PRO A 71 -8.14 19.14 5.88
CA PRO A 71 -7.19 18.70 6.89
C PRO A 71 -7.67 17.46 7.63
N VAL A 72 -6.78 16.51 7.85
CA VAL A 72 -7.08 15.29 8.60
C VAL A 72 -6.89 15.54 10.10
N ARG A 73 -7.83 15.08 10.89
CA ARG A 73 -7.83 15.27 12.35
C ARG A 73 -7.44 13.98 13.06
N MET A 74 -6.39 14.03 13.89
CA MET A 74 -5.93 12.90 14.69
C MET A 74 -6.02 13.23 16.19
N ARG A 75 -6.74 12.43 16.95
CA ARG A 75 -6.82 12.52 18.42
C ARG A 75 -5.62 11.82 19.04
N ALA A 76 -4.88 12.52 19.89
CA ALA A 76 -3.66 11.99 20.50
C ALA A 76 -3.93 10.78 21.42
N ASP A 77 -5.03 10.78 22.18
CA ASP A 77 -5.46 9.64 23.00
C ASP A 77 -5.83 8.41 22.18
N ARG A 78 -6.51 8.62 21.04
CA ARG A 78 -6.82 7.53 20.11
C ARG A 78 -5.55 6.96 19.48
N CYS A 79 -4.60 7.81 19.09
CA CYS A 79 -3.30 7.39 18.57
C CYS A 79 -2.60 6.46 19.58
N ARG A 80 -2.47 6.88 20.86
CA ARG A 80 -1.90 6.02 21.91
C ARG A 80 -2.65 4.70 22.07
N LYS A 81 -3.98 4.76 22.06
CA LYS A 81 -4.83 3.57 22.21
C LYS A 81 -4.66 2.58 21.07
N VAL A 82 -4.59 3.06 19.82
CA VAL A 82 -4.48 2.20 18.62
C VAL A 82 -3.08 1.62 18.54
N ILE A 83 -2.03 2.42 18.77
CA ILE A 83 -0.64 1.94 18.75
C ILE A 83 -0.33 1.06 19.96
N GLY A 84 -1.03 1.26 21.07
CA GLY A 84 -0.78 0.52 22.32
C GLY A 84 0.47 0.98 23.08
N ALA A 85 0.93 2.22 22.86
CA ALA A 85 2.10 2.80 23.49
C ALA A 85 1.82 4.22 24.01
N ASP A 86 2.46 4.59 25.12
CA ASP A 86 2.37 5.94 25.68
C ASP A 86 3.31 6.90 24.95
N ILE A 87 2.88 7.36 23.78
CA ILE A 87 3.62 8.30 22.95
C ILE A 87 3.21 9.72 23.36
N SER A 88 4.18 10.55 23.73
CA SER A 88 3.92 11.94 24.09
C SER A 88 3.43 12.75 22.88
N ASP A 89 2.67 13.82 23.16
CA ASP A 89 2.21 14.76 22.12
C ASP A 89 3.39 15.41 21.38
N ASP A 90 4.47 15.71 22.08
CA ASP A 90 5.69 16.28 21.47
C ASP A 90 6.33 15.29 20.50
N LYS A 91 6.29 13.99 20.82
CA LYS A 91 6.82 12.96 19.91
C LYS A 91 5.95 12.79 18.67
N MET A 92 4.62 12.89 18.78
CA MET A 92 3.71 12.92 17.65
C MET A 92 3.97 14.14 16.76
N ALA A 93 4.13 15.32 17.38
CA ALA A 93 4.48 16.56 16.68
C ALA A 93 5.83 16.45 15.95
N GLU A 94 6.84 15.87 16.61
CA GLU A 94 8.14 15.57 15.97
C GLU A 94 7.98 14.69 14.73
N CYS A 95 7.14 13.65 14.79
CA CYS A 95 6.87 12.79 13.65
C CYS A 95 6.31 13.58 12.46
N PHE A 96 5.30 14.42 12.67
CA PHE A 96 4.74 15.25 11.60
C PHE A 96 5.75 16.27 11.07
N THR A 97 6.54 16.87 11.93
CA THR A 97 7.61 17.80 11.52
C THR A 97 8.65 17.10 10.64
N ARG A 98 9.08 15.90 11.01
CA ARG A 98 10.05 15.11 10.23
C ARG A 98 9.50 14.67 8.86
N LEU A 99 8.18 14.49 8.76
CA LEU A 99 7.49 14.20 7.50
C LEU A 99 7.26 15.45 6.64
N GLY A 100 7.53 16.64 7.18
CA GLY A 100 7.24 17.89 6.49
C GLY A 100 5.74 18.21 6.43
N PHE A 101 4.94 17.65 7.33
CA PHE A 101 3.51 17.93 7.39
C PHE A 101 3.25 19.22 8.14
N SER A 102 2.42 20.09 7.57
CA SER A 102 1.90 21.24 8.27
C SER A 102 0.80 20.82 9.23
N PHE A 103 0.84 21.25 10.46
CA PHE A 103 -0.17 20.89 11.44
C PHE A 103 -0.42 21.97 12.49
N LYS A 104 -1.59 21.91 13.12
CA LYS A 104 -1.96 22.69 14.30
C LYS A 104 -2.41 21.73 15.40
N LYS A 105 -2.10 22.06 16.65
CA LYS A 105 -2.60 21.32 17.80
C LYS A 105 -3.75 22.08 18.45
N GLU A 106 -4.91 21.46 18.50
CA GLU A 106 -6.14 21.96 19.11
C GLU A 106 -6.51 21.07 20.31
N GLY A 107 -6.03 21.43 21.49
CA GLY A 107 -6.20 20.60 22.69
C GLY A 107 -5.58 19.21 22.53
N ASN A 108 -6.39 18.16 22.49
CA ASN A 108 -5.98 16.77 22.32
C ASN A 108 -5.97 16.30 20.85
N THR A 109 -6.16 17.21 19.90
CA THR A 109 -6.29 16.86 18.48
C THR A 109 -5.22 17.57 17.66
N PHE A 110 -4.55 16.82 16.79
CA PHE A 110 -3.72 17.35 15.71
C PHE A 110 -4.60 17.52 14.46
N VAL A 111 -4.56 18.70 13.86
CA VAL A 111 -5.18 19.03 12.59
C VAL A 111 -4.05 19.14 11.59
N VAL A 112 -3.96 18.19 10.67
CA VAL A 112 -2.81 17.99 9.78
C VAL A 112 -3.21 18.23 8.34
N ASP A 113 -2.49 19.13 7.67
CA ASP A 113 -2.61 19.35 6.24
C ASP A 113 -1.69 18.36 5.52
N ALA A 114 -2.28 17.37 4.85
CA ALA A 114 -1.51 16.40 4.08
C ALA A 114 -0.88 17.08 2.85
N PRO A 115 0.45 16.88 2.60
CA PRO A 115 1.11 17.43 1.42
C PRO A 115 0.46 16.97 0.12
N SER A 116 0.62 17.76 -0.94
CA SER A 116 0.01 17.50 -2.26
C SER A 116 0.42 16.17 -2.90
N TYR A 117 1.56 15.61 -2.50
CA TYR A 117 2.08 14.32 -2.98
C TYR A 117 1.60 13.10 -2.16
N ARG A 118 0.90 13.30 -1.03
CA ARG A 118 0.41 12.24 -0.14
C ARG A 118 -1.09 12.03 -0.32
N PHE A 119 -1.47 11.27 -1.35
CA PHE A 119 -2.87 10.94 -1.66
C PHE A 119 -3.45 9.81 -0.81
N ASP A 120 -2.63 9.20 -0.01
CA ASP A 120 -2.93 8.11 0.90
C ASP A 120 -3.40 8.58 2.29
N ILE A 121 -3.28 9.87 2.61
CA ILE A 121 -3.66 10.43 3.91
C ILE A 121 -5.01 11.11 3.79
N ASP A 122 -6.06 10.41 4.19
CA ASP A 122 -7.45 10.89 4.14
C ASP A 122 -8.17 10.76 5.49
N ILE A 123 -7.77 9.82 6.35
CA ILE A 123 -8.44 9.51 7.61
C ILE A 123 -7.48 9.55 8.81
N GLU A 124 -8.05 9.52 10.02
CA GLU A 124 -7.30 9.54 11.28
C GLU A 124 -6.28 8.41 11.37
N GLU A 125 -6.65 7.24 10.90
CA GLU A 125 -5.83 6.03 10.94
C GLU A 125 -4.55 6.15 10.11
N ASP A 126 -4.58 6.88 9.00
CA ASP A 126 -3.39 7.11 8.17
C ASP A 126 -2.35 7.94 8.91
N LEU A 127 -2.78 8.96 9.68
CA LEU A 127 -1.88 9.73 10.53
C LEU A 127 -1.35 8.91 11.71
N ILE A 128 -2.15 8.01 12.28
CA ILE A 128 -1.71 7.09 13.34
C ILE A 128 -0.66 6.13 12.79
N GLU A 129 -0.82 5.64 11.57
CA GLU A 129 0.18 4.81 10.88
C GLU A 129 1.51 5.55 10.74
N GLU A 130 1.49 6.81 10.29
CA GLU A 130 2.70 7.61 10.16
C GLU A 130 3.42 7.82 11.50
N VAL A 131 2.69 8.06 12.57
CA VAL A 131 3.26 8.15 13.92
C VAL A 131 3.88 6.81 14.33
N ALA A 132 3.18 5.69 14.15
CA ALA A 132 3.68 4.36 14.50
C ALA A 132 4.95 4.00 13.72
N ARG A 133 4.97 4.30 12.43
CA ARG A 133 6.09 4.04 11.52
C ARG A 133 7.35 4.82 11.93
N LEU A 134 7.20 6.11 12.26
CA LEU A 134 8.33 6.94 12.68
C LEU A 134 8.75 6.71 14.12
N TYR A 135 7.81 6.34 14.99
CA TYR A 135 8.13 5.90 16.36
C TYR A 135 8.97 4.61 16.33
N GLY A 136 8.70 3.74 15.37
CA GLY A 136 9.40 2.49 15.12
C GLY A 136 8.69 1.30 15.77
N TYR A 137 8.29 0.33 14.97
CA TYR A 137 7.59 -0.87 15.43
C TYR A 137 8.41 -1.69 16.46
N GLN A 138 9.72 -1.65 16.36
CA GLN A 138 10.64 -2.29 17.32
C GLN A 138 10.56 -1.71 18.74
N ASN A 139 9.99 -0.50 18.91
CA ASN A 139 9.81 0.14 20.21
C ASN A 139 8.45 -0.19 20.84
N LEU A 140 7.60 -0.96 20.14
CA LEU A 140 6.31 -1.39 20.65
C LEU A 140 6.46 -2.67 21.46
N THR A 141 5.83 -2.70 22.64
CA THR A 141 5.84 -3.90 23.48
C THR A 141 4.82 -4.91 22.97
N GLU A 142 5.26 -6.12 22.71
CA GLU A 142 4.38 -7.22 22.37
C GLU A 142 3.57 -7.66 23.62
N ILE A 143 2.27 -7.45 23.57
CA ILE A 143 1.35 -7.86 24.65
C ILE A 143 0.45 -8.97 24.10
N PRO A 144 0.62 -10.23 24.57
CA PRO A 144 -0.27 -11.31 24.15
C PRO A 144 -1.73 -11.00 24.50
N PRO A 145 -2.67 -11.21 23.59
CA PRO A 145 -4.08 -10.96 23.87
C PRO A 145 -4.60 -11.96 24.91
N LEU A 146 -5.35 -11.46 25.87
CA LEU A 146 -6.10 -12.29 26.81
C LEU A 146 -7.43 -12.69 26.18
N ALA A 147 -7.63 -13.98 25.94
CA ALA A 147 -8.87 -14.52 25.42
C ALA A 147 -9.37 -15.66 26.32
N ARG A 148 -10.68 -15.78 26.47
CA ARG A 148 -11.27 -17.00 27.05
C ARG A 148 -11.18 -18.10 25.98
N VAL A 149 -10.38 -19.10 26.24
CA VAL A 149 -10.27 -20.27 25.38
C VAL A 149 -11.23 -21.35 25.89
N ALA A 150 -12.21 -21.71 25.09
CA ALA A 150 -13.01 -22.92 25.32
C ALA A 150 -12.42 -24.02 24.44
N MET A 151 -12.01 -25.13 25.06
CA MET A 151 -11.65 -26.32 24.31
C MET A 151 -12.94 -26.94 23.77
N LEU A 152 -13.07 -26.92 22.45
CA LEU A 152 -14.13 -27.63 21.76
C LEU A 152 -13.79 -29.14 21.78
N GLU A 153 -14.78 -29.97 22.14
CA GLU A 153 -14.62 -31.41 22.04
C GLU A 153 -14.27 -31.81 20.61
N ARG A 154 -13.19 -32.55 20.45
CA ARG A 154 -12.85 -33.14 19.16
C ARG A 154 -13.78 -34.30 18.89
N SER A 155 -14.41 -34.33 17.74
CA SER A 155 -15.14 -35.50 17.26
C SER A 155 -14.15 -36.67 17.11
N GLU A 156 -14.44 -37.79 17.76
CA GLU A 156 -13.65 -39.03 17.67
C GLU A 156 -13.57 -39.57 16.22
N ALA A 157 -14.56 -39.23 15.41
CA ALA A 157 -14.62 -39.62 14.00
C ALA A 157 -13.70 -38.80 13.09
N LYS A 158 -13.03 -37.77 13.60
CA LYS A 158 -12.21 -36.89 12.79
C LYS A 158 -10.74 -37.33 12.80
N LEU A 159 -10.30 -38.01 11.73
CA LEU A 159 -8.89 -38.30 11.52
C LEU A 159 -8.09 -37.02 11.37
N ASP A 160 -7.05 -36.86 12.20
CA ASP A 160 -6.08 -35.79 12.04
C ASP A 160 -5.27 -36.03 10.75
N ARG A 161 -5.03 -34.95 9.97
CA ARG A 161 -4.22 -34.99 8.75
C ARG A 161 -2.82 -35.59 9.02
N HIS A 162 -2.27 -35.31 10.19
CA HIS A 162 -0.96 -35.84 10.57
C HIS A 162 -0.98 -37.37 10.78
N GLU A 163 -2.03 -37.90 11.40
CA GLU A 163 -2.19 -39.35 11.56
C GLU A 163 -2.44 -40.05 10.22
N LEU A 164 -3.16 -39.39 9.28
CA LEU A 164 -3.33 -39.92 7.93
C LEU A 164 -1.96 -39.99 7.22
N ARG A 165 -1.15 -38.95 7.28
CA ARG A 165 0.20 -38.93 6.71
C ARG A 165 1.08 -40.06 7.25
N LYS A 166 1.09 -40.25 8.58
CA LYS A 166 1.83 -41.35 9.22
C LYS A 166 1.38 -42.71 8.71
N LYS A 167 0.07 -42.91 8.58
CA LYS A 167 -0.47 -44.20 8.05
C LYS A 167 -0.03 -44.44 6.64
N MET A 168 -0.08 -43.42 5.75
CA MET A 168 0.37 -43.51 4.38
C MET A 168 1.86 -43.79 4.30
N ALA A 169 2.69 -43.12 5.09
CA ALA A 169 4.12 -43.39 5.18
C ALA A 169 4.42 -44.81 5.66
N GLY A 170 3.66 -45.31 6.65
CA GLY A 170 3.76 -46.68 7.13
C GLY A 170 3.38 -47.74 6.09
N LEU A 171 2.57 -47.39 5.10
CA LEU A 171 2.24 -48.23 3.95
C LEU A 171 3.26 -48.13 2.80
N GLY A 172 4.36 -47.39 2.99
CA GLY A 172 5.45 -47.24 2.00
C GLY A 172 5.20 -46.11 0.98
N PHE A 173 4.21 -45.26 1.15
CA PHE A 173 4.02 -44.09 0.30
C PHE A 173 4.92 -42.93 0.71
N GLN A 174 5.36 -42.18 -0.25
CA GLN A 174 6.15 -40.95 -0.05
C GLN A 174 5.28 -39.73 -0.37
N GLU A 175 5.23 -38.76 0.55
CA GLU A 175 4.52 -37.50 0.32
C GLU A 175 5.32 -36.61 -0.61
N LEU A 176 4.65 -36.09 -1.64
CA LEU A 176 5.19 -35.08 -2.56
C LEU A 176 4.43 -33.77 -2.38
N ILE A 177 5.15 -32.66 -2.41
CA ILE A 177 4.57 -31.32 -2.44
C ILE A 177 4.72 -30.82 -3.87
N ASN A 178 3.59 -30.72 -4.57
CA ASN A 178 3.54 -30.29 -5.96
C ASN A 178 2.86 -28.92 -6.09
N TYR A 179 2.99 -28.30 -7.26
CA TYR A 179 2.18 -27.14 -7.59
C TYR A 179 0.71 -27.52 -7.65
N SER A 180 -0.16 -26.60 -7.18
CA SER A 180 -1.61 -26.81 -7.21
C SER A 180 -2.22 -26.66 -8.60
N PHE A 181 -1.51 -26.01 -9.50
CA PHE A 181 -1.91 -25.77 -10.90
C PHE A 181 -0.78 -26.23 -11.82
N ILE A 182 -1.15 -26.89 -12.90
CA ILE A 182 -0.25 -27.37 -13.95
C ILE A 182 -0.79 -26.96 -15.32
N SER A 183 0.02 -27.06 -16.37
CA SER A 183 -0.44 -26.83 -17.73
C SER A 183 -1.35 -27.97 -18.21
N GLU A 184 -2.20 -27.67 -19.18
CA GLU A 184 -3.11 -28.67 -19.78
C GLU A 184 -2.32 -29.80 -20.43
N ASP A 185 -1.19 -29.51 -21.06
CA ASP A 185 -0.32 -30.53 -21.66
C ASP A 185 0.27 -31.49 -20.62
N ALA A 186 0.76 -30.93 -19.46
CA ALA A 186 1.28 -31.76 -18.38
C ALA A 186 0.19 -32.63 -17.73
N GLU A 187 -1.05 -32.13 -17.65
CA GLU A 187 -2.15 -32.92 -17.12
C GLU A 187 -2.53 -34.08 -18.08
N ALA A 188 -2.50 -33.85 -19.38
CA ALA A 188 -2.80 -34.89 -20.38
C ALA A 188 -1.81 -36.05 -20.30
N ASP A 189 -0.55 -35.81 -19.86
CA ASP A 189 0.46 -36.88 -19.75
C ASP A 189 0.25 -37.78 -18.51
N PHE A 190 -0.41 -37.29 -17.45
CA PHE A 190 -0.50 -38.00 -16.18
C PHE A 190 -1.93 -38.29 -15.71
N ALA A 191 -2.93 -37.65 -16.28
CA ALA A 191 -4.31 -37.79 -15.84
C ALA A 191 -5.23 -38.37 -16.95
N GLU A 192 -6.10 -39.32 -16.57
CA GLU A 192 -7.16 -39.82 -17.44
C GLU A 192 -8.39 -38.89 -17.49
N VAL A 193 -8.29 -37.68 -16.96
CA VAL A 193 -9.41 -36.72 -16.86
C VAL A 193 -9.61 -36.03 -18.21
N LYS A 194 -10.75 -36.24 -18.82
CA LYS A 194 -11.06 -35.66 -20.16
C LYS A 194 -11.45 -34.17 -20.13
N ASP A 195 -11.84 -33.61 -18.98
CA ASP A 195 -12.30 -32.23 -18.84
C ASP A 195 -11.81 -31.64 -17.49
N PRO A 196 -10.56 -31.21 -17.42
CA PRO A 196 -10.01 -30.65 -16.19
C PRO A 196 -10.63 -29.29 -15.85
N ILE A 197 -10.66 -28.97 -14.58
CA ILE A 197 -11.09 -27.64 -14.10
C ILE A 197 -10.04 -26.60 -14.53
N LYS A 198 -10.44 -25.66 -15.37
CA LYS A 198 -9.55 -24.58 -15.86
C LYS A 198 -9.73 -23.31 -15.05
N VAL A 199 -8.62 -22.67 -14.71
CA VAL A 199 -8.62 -21.34 -14.08
C VAL A 199 -8.80 -20.27 -15.17
N LEU A 200 -9.74 -19.37 -14.96
CA LEU A 200 -10.00 -18.22 -15.83
C LEU A 200 -8.96 -17.11 -15.59
N ASN A 201 -7.77 -17.25 -16.10
CA ASN A 201 -6.74 -16.19 -16.07
C ASN A 201 -6.18 -15.97 -17.47
#